data_911c39e6a50d36d2c09c40bee47cf4eb
#
_entry.id   911c39e6a50d36d2c09c40bee47cf4eb
#
_cell.length_a   1.000
_cell.length_b   1.000
_cell.length_c   1.000
_cell.angle_alpha   90.00
_cell.angle_beta   90.00
_cell.angle_gamma   90.00
#
_symmetry.space_group_name_H-M   'P 1'
#
loop_
_entity.id
_entity.type
_entity.pdbx_description
1 polymer ?
#
loop_
_entity_poly.entity_id
_entity_poly.type
_entity_poly.pdbx_seq_one_letter_code
_entity_poly.pdbx_strand_id
1 'polypeptide(L)'
;MAPELPLLTMSGITKSFPGVRALDGVDLDVQAGEVHCLLGQNGAGKSTLIKVLAGAHQPDDGTITWRGEPVTLKSPIAAMRLGIATIYQELDLVEGLSVAENVHLGHEPTAAGFVVRGKAARASTAALLRRLGHPEVDPSRLVGELSAAQQQIVSMARALSHDVRLIVMDEPSAALDPDEVDNLFRIVGDLTADGVAVVYISHRLEEIRRIGDRVTVLKDGRAVAGGLPAKSTPTREVVALMTGRNVEYVFPDRPPAPPAAVEPVLEVRGLARAGEFEPFDLEVRPGEIVGLAGLVGSGRSEILETIYGARKPTAGQVSVDGRKLRLGSVRAAVRAGLGLAPEERKAQALLMLESVTRNVSVSSMSRFARVGWIDRAAESKGARAATRELSLRPDNPGVPVRTLSGGNQQKAVLARWLLRGCRVLLLDEPTRGVDVGARAELYAVVRRLADEGLAVLLVSSEVPEVLGLADRVLVLREGRVVHTAPARELDEHRVLDLVMEGNPVASVASPVTGAGSPATGEGSPAS
;
A
#
# COMPACT_ATOMS: atom_id res chain seq x y z
N MET A 1 -7.52 -34.16 26.52
CA MET A 1 -6.86 -32.96 27.07
C MET A 1 -7.96 -31.95 27.38
N ALA A 2 -8.00 -31.40 28.57
CA ALA A 2 -8.89 -30.28 28.88
C ALA A 2 -8.50 -29.11 27.94
N PRO A 3 -9.44 -28.33 27.41
CA PRO A 3 -9.10 -27.15 26.61
C PRO A 3 -8.25 -26.20 27.49
N GLU A 4 -7.07 -25.84 27.03
CA GLU A 4 -6.27 -24.81 27.68
C GLU A 4 -7.07 -23.52 27.75
N LEU A 5 -7.11 -22.88 28.93
CA LEU A 5 -7.80 -21.59 29.08
C LEU A 5 -7.09 -20.52 28.24
N PRO A 6 -7.82 -19.67 27.52
CA PRO A 6 -7.22 -18.56 26.81
C PRO A 6 -6.37 -17.68 27.73
N LEU A 7 -5.26 -17.15 27.20
CA LEU A 7 -4.43 -16.17 27.90
C LEU A 7 -5.21 -14.88 28.16
N LEU A 8 -5.95 -14.43 27.12
CA LEU A 8 -6.82 -13.25 27.14
C LEU A 8 -8.19 -13.63 26.61
N THR A 9 -9.25 -13.15 27.28
CA THR A 9 -10.60 -13.15 26.74
C THR A 9 -11.22 -11.77 26.94
N MET A 10 -11.74 -11.18 25.89
CA MET A 10 -12.55 -9.98 25.89
C MET A 10 -13.96 -10.36 25.44
N SER A 11 -14.96 -10.10 26.28
CA SER A 11 -16.35 -10.51 26.00
C SER A 11 -17.31 -9.33 26.04
N GLY A 12 -18.07 -9.13 24.97
CA GLY A 12 -19.08 -8.09 24.85
C GLY A 12 -18.53 -6.66 24.94
N ILE A 13 -17.29 -6.42 24.54
CA ILE A 13 -16.64 -5.10 24.69
C ILE A 13 -17.36 -4.04 23.86
N THR A 14 -17.84 -3.02 24.57
CA THR A 14 -18.55 -1.87 23.98
C THR A 14 -17.80 -0.59 24.31
N LYS A 15 -17.67 0.31 23.31
CA LYS A 15 -17.06 1.64 23.48
C LYS A 15 -17.71 2.66 22.57
N SER A 16 -18.19 3.75 23.17
CA SER A 16 -18.78 4.88 22.45
C SER A 16 -17.97 6.15 22.65
N PHE A 17 -17.91 6.97 21.63
CA PHE A 17 -17.41 8.34 21.67
C PHE A 17 -18.52 9.29 21.20
N PRO A 18 -18.45 10.61 21.45
CA PRO A 18 -19.47 11.54 21.00
C PRO A 18 -19.81 11.37 19.51
N GLY A 19 -21.04 10.91 19.22
CA GLY A 19 -21.55 10.69 17.87
C GLY A 19 -21.18 9.36 17.19
N VAL A 20 -20.35 8.50 17.82
CA VAL A 20 -19.91 7.23 17.19
C VAL A 20 -19.82 6.11 18.23
N ARG A 21 -20.45 4.97 17.94
CA ARG A 21 -20.23 3.71 18.66
C ARG A 21 -19.07 2.97 17.97
N ALA A 22 -17.88 3.03 18.57
CA ALA A 22 -16.67 2.49 17.97
C ALA A 22 -16.50 0.98 18.17
N LEU A 23 -17.04 0.43 19.27
CA LEU A 23 -17.13 -1.01 19.55
C LEU A 23 -18.55 -1.32 20.04
N ASP A 24 -19.12 -2.40 19.53
CA ASP A 24 -20.49 -2.82 19.80
C ASP A 24 -20.56 -4.33 20.08
N GLY A 25 -20.24 -4.71 21.32
CA GLY A 25 -20.27 -6.09 21.77
C GLY A 25 -19.19 -6.96 21.14
N VAL A 26 -17.94 -6.52 21.12
CA VAL A 26 -16.83 -7.25 20.50
C VAL A 26 -16.31 -8.34 21.41
N ASP A 27 -16.20 -9.56 20.86
CA ASP A 27 -15.56 -10.71 21.46
C ASP A 27 -14.19 -10.96 20.81
N LEU A 28 -13.17 -11.27 21.64
CA LEU A 28 -11.83 -11.64 21.21
C LEU A 28 -11.21 -12.58 22.24
N ASP A 29 -10.70 -13.73 21.81
CA ASP A 29 -9.91 -14.65 22.63
C ASP A 29 -8.53 -14.86 22.00
N VAL A 30 -7.48 -14.93 22.85
CA VAL A 30 -6.09 -15.12 22.43
C VAL A 30 -5.47 -16.22 23.29
N GLN A 31 -4.82 -17.19 22.63
CA GLN A 31 -4.12 -18.29 23.29
C GLN A 31 -2.67 -17.91 23.60
N ALA A 32 -2.03 -18.58 24.56
CA ALA A 32 -0.60 -18.41 24.79
C ALA A 32 0.20 -18.98 23.61
N GLY A 33 1.23 -18.24 23.18
CA GLY A 33 2.11 -18.67 22.08
C GLY A 33 1.46 -18.67 20.69
N GLU A 34 0.29 -18.05 20.50
CA GLU A 34 -0.32 -17.90 19.17
C GLU A 34 -0.06 -16.52 18.55
N VAL A 35 -0.06 -16.47 17.22
CA VAL A 35 -0.22 -15.24 16.46
C VAL A 35 -1.70 -15.08 16.10
N HIS A 36 -2.40 -14.24 16.86
CA HIS A 36 -3.79 -13.91 16.60
C HIS A 36 -3.88 -12.66 15.72
N CYS A 37 -4.36 -12.80 14.49
CA CYS A 37 -4.47 -11.71 13.54
C CYS A 37 -5.79 -10.96 13.69
N LEU A 38 -5.75 -9.64 13.80
CA LEU A 38 -6.94 -8.80 13.87
C LEU A 38 -7.09 -8.00 12.58
N LEU A 39 -8.10 -8.32 11.80
CA LEU A 39 -8.39 -7.72 10.50
C LEU A 39 -9.63 -6.82 10.53
N GLY A 40 -9.73 -5.92 9.58
CA GLY A 40 -10.89 -5.04 9.38
C GLY A 40 -10.51 -3.79 8.60
N GLN A 41 -11.49 -3.12 8.01
CA GLN A 41 -11.28 -1.86 7.31
C GLN A 41 -10.88 -0.72 8.27
N ASN A 42 -10.44 0.41 7.70
CA ASN A 42 -10.24 1.63 8.49
C ASN A 42 -11.57 2.09 9.09
N GLY A 43 -11.56 2.37 10.40
CA GLY A 43 -12.79 2.68 11.14
C GLY A 43 -13.57 1.46 11.67
N ALA A 44 -13.12 0.22 11.41
CA ALA A 44 -13.78 -1.00 11.92
C ALA A 44 -13.72 -1.18 13.45
N GLY A 45 -12.96 -0.35 14.17
CA GLY A 45 -12.83 -0.41 15.62
C GLY A 45 -11.51 -1.03 16.13
N LYS A 46 -10.60 -1.49 15.25
CA LYS A 46 -9.34 -2.15 15.63
C LYS A 46 -8.52 -1.35 16.63
N SER A 47 -8.17 -0.11 16.29
CA SER A 47 -7.36 0.76 17.16
C SER A 47 -8.06 1.11 18.47
N THR A 48 -9.41 1.15 18.50
CA THR A 48 -10.18 1.33 19.73
C THR A 48 -10.09 0.09 20.62
N LEU A 49 -10.21 -1.10 20.04
CA LEU A 49 -10.08 -2.38 20.78
C LEU A 49 -8.68 -2.52 21.39
N ILE A 50 -7.64 -2.17 20.62
CA ILE A 50 -6.25 -2.14 21.12
C ILE A 50 -6.10 -1.16 22.28
N LYS A 51 -6.64 0.05 22.17
CA LYS A 51 -6.57 1.05 23.24
C LYS A 51 -7.31 0.62 24.50
N VAL A 52 -8.37 -0.19 24.36
CA VAL A 52 -9.04 -0.83 25.51
C VAL A 52 -8.13 -1.88 26.12
N LEU A 53 -7.52 -2.75 25.30
CA LEU A 53 -6.59 -3.79 25.75
C LEU A 53 -5.33 -3.21 26.37
N ALA A 54 -4.83 -2.11 25.83
CA ALA A 54 -3.68 -1.37 26.38
C ALA A 54 -4.02 -0.56 27.65
N GLY A 55 -5.30 -0.53 28.08
CA GLY A 55 -5.74 0.27 29.25
C GLY A 55 -5.78 1.79 29.01
N ALA A 56 -5.60 2.25 27.77
CA ALA A 56 -5.69 3.67 27.42
C ALA A 56 -7.16 4.15 27.36
N HIS A 57 -8.08 3.24 27.07
CA HIS A 57 -9.53 3.47 27.15
C HIS A 57 -10.19 2.46 28.05
N GLN A 58 -11.21 2.90 28.83
CA GLN A 58 -12.05 1.98 29.57
C GLN A 58 -13.22 1.57 28.67
N PRO A 59 -13.59 0.28 28.59
CA PRO A 59 -14.83 -0.13 27.93
C PRO A 59 -16.03 0.47 28.67
N ASP A 60 -17.11 0.74 27.94
CA ASP A 60 -18.37 1.20 28.54
C ASP A 60 -19.19 0.02 29.05
N ASP A 61 -19.01 -1.17 28.42
CA ASP A 61 -19.60 -2.46 28.83
C ASP A 61 -18.71 -3.60 28.36
N GLY A 62 -18.94 -4.80 28.90
CA GLY A 62 -18.16 -6.01 28.63
C GLY A 62 -17.15 -6.34 29.72
N THR A 63 -16.51 -7.49 29.57
CA THR A 63 -15.54 -8.02 30.56
C THR A 63 -14.22 -8.40 29.89
N ILE A 64 -13.12 -8.23 30.61
CA ILE A 64 -11.78 -8.68 30.22
C ILE A 64 -11.31 -9.69 31.25
N THR A 65 -10.91 -10.87 30.81
CA THR A 65 -10.29 -11.89 31.65
C THR A 65 -8.85 -12.14 31.20
N TRP A 66 -7.96 -12.26 32.15
CA TRP A 66 -6.54 -12.56 31.95
C TRP A 66 -6.21 -13.87 32.69
N ARG A 67 -5.83 -14.91 31.93
CA ARG A 67 -5.60 -16.27 32.48
C ARG A 67 -6.79 -16.81 33.28
N GLY A 68 -8.00 -16.53 32.82
CA GLY A 68 -9.25 -16.93 33.45
C GLY A 68 -9.74 -16.03 34.58
N GLU A 69 -8.95 -15.04 35.03
CA GLU A 69 -9.34 -14.13 36.12
C GLU A 69 -9.84 -12.79 35.54
N PRO A 70 -10.96 -12.26 36.03
CA PRO A 70 -11.45 -10.95 35.62
C PRO A 70 -10.47 -9.85 36.00
N VAL A 71 -10.15 -8.96 35.02
CA VAL A 71 -9.23 -7.84 35.23
C VAL A 71 -9.82 -6.52 34.73
N THR A 72 -9.38 -5.41 35.37
CA THR A 72 -9.71 -4.06 34.92
C THR A 72 -8.41 -3.34 34.58
N LEU A 73 -8.23 -3.01 33.29
CA LEU A 73 -7.04 -2.34 32.78
C LEU A 73 -7.19 -0.81 32.89
N LYS A 74 -7.02 -0.26 34.11
CA LYS A 74 -7.28 1.16 34.42
C LYS A 74 -6.28 2.13 33.78
N SER A 75 -5.12 1.66 33.32
CA SER A 75 -4.08 2.48 32.69
C SER A 75 -3.11 1.60 31.89
N PRO A 76 -2.32 2.18 30.98
CA PRO A 76 -1.27 1.44 30.27
C PRO A 76 -0.25 0.78 31.21
N ILE A 77 0.08 1.42 32.33
CA ILE A 77 0.97 0.84 33.34
C ILE A 77 0.34 -0.42 33.97
N ALA A 78 -0.98 -0.43 34.17
CA ALA A 78 -1.67 -1.63 34.69
C ALA A 78 -1.63 -2.79 33.69
N ALA A 79 -1.79 -2.52 32.39
CA ALA A 79 -1.64 -3.51 31.33
C ALA A 79 -0.20 -4.06 31.25
N MET A 80 0.81 -3.19 31.29
CA MET A 80 2.22 -3.57 31.28
C MET A 80 2.58 -4.47 32.48
N ARG A 81 2.05 -4.21 33.68
CA ARG A 81 2.28 -5.04 34.88
C ARG A 81 1.71 -6.45 34.74
N LEU A 82 0.70 -6.67 33.92
CA LEU A 82 0.18 -7.98 33.56
C LEU A 82 0.98 -8.68 32.46
N GLY A 83 1.96 -7.98 31.86
CA GLY A 83 2.75 -8.46 30.73
C GLY A 83 2.09 -8.19 29.36
N ILE A 84 1.21 -7.20 29.26
CA ILE A 84 0.62 -6.74 27.98
C ILE A 84 1.40 -5.55 27.48
N ALA A 85 2.08 -5.69 26.33
CA ALA A 85 2.80 -4.63 25.66
C ALA A 85 2.12 -4.27 24.33
N THR A 86 2.21 -3.00 23.91
CA THR A 86 1.61 -2.52 22.66
C THR A 86 2.61 -1.71 21.88
N ILE A 87 2.75 -2.03 20.58
CA ILE A 87 3.48 -1.26 19.58
C ILE A 87 2.42 -0.63 18.68
N TYR A 88 2.34 0.71 18.71
CA TYR A 88 1.40 1.47 17.91
C TYR A 88 1.95 1.77 16.52
N GLN A 89 1.07 2.05 15.56
CA GLN A 89 1.41 2.45 14.19
C GLN A 89 2.25 3.74 14.16
N GLU A 90 1.92 4.73 15.00
CA GLU A 90 2.78 5.89 15.25
C GLU A 90 3.67 5.58 16.46
N LEU A 91 4.98 5.58 16.25
CA LEU A 91 5.93 5.18 17.29
C LEU A 91 5.97 6.22 18.42
N ASP A 92 5.68 5.78 19.64
CA ASP A 92 5.74 6.57 20.87
C ASP A 92 7.19 6.71 21.37
N LEU A 93 8.12 7.15 20.51
CA LEU A 93 9.51 7.34 20.85
C LEU A 93 9.82 8.82 21.07
N VAL A 94 10.67 9.11 22.05
CA VAL A 94 11.15 10.47 22.32
C VAL A 94 12.43 10.69 21.56
N GLU A 95 12.38 11.45 20.47
CA GLU A 95 13.50 11.68 19.55
C GLU A 95 14.75 12.26 20.22
N GLY A 96 14.58 13.10 21.24
CA GLY A 96 15.65 13.73 22.00
C GLY A 96 16.33 12.86 23.06
N LEU A 97 15.85 11.63 23.26
CA LEU A 97 16.44 10.67 24.18
C LEU A 97 17.24 9.61 23.41
N SER A 98 18.22 9.01 24.10
CA SER A 98 18.97 7.87 23.55
C SER A 98 18.09 6.63 23.40
N VAL A 99 18.56 5.67 22.59
CA VAL A 99 17.91 4.36 22.43
C VAL A 99 17.71 3.68 23.78
N ALA A 100 18.73 3.66 24.65
CA ALA A 100 18.64 3.03 25.98
C ALA A 100 17.63 3.74 26.91
N GLU A 101 17.54 5.06 26.85
CA GLU A 101 16.55 5.83 27.61
C GLU A 101 15.13 5.59 27.10
N ASN A 102 14.93 5.49 25.78
CA ASN A 102 13.63 5.15 25.21
C ASN A 102 13.19 3.73 25.59
N VAL A 103 14.10 2.76 25.53
CA VAL A 103 13.80 1.35 25.88
C VAL A 103 13.37 1.20 27.33
N HIS A 104 14.01 1.94 28.24
CA HIS A 104 13.73 1.83 29.68
C HIS A 104 12.85 2.97 30.23
N LEU A 105 12.24 3.77 29.39
CA LEU A 105 11.42 4.90 29.80
C LEU A 105 10.27 4.46 30.73
N GLY A 106 10.26 5.03 31.95
CA GLY A 106 9.26 4.72 32.99
C GLY A 106 9.52 3.46 33.82
N HIS A 107 10.65 2.76 33.59
CA HIS A 107 11.09 1.59 34.38
C HIS A 107 12.63 1.48 34.40
N GLU A 108 13.28 2.61 34.49
CA GLU A 108 14.73 2.72 34.44
C GLU A 108 15.39 1.84 35.51
N PRO A 109 16.47 1.08 35.18
CA PRO A 109 17.22 0.33 36.17
C PRO A 109 17.80 1.28 37.23
N THR A 110 17.39 1.12 38.49
CA THR A 110 17.81 1.99 39.58
C THR A 110 18.70 1.28 40.60
N ALA A 111 19.55 2.05 41.30
CA ALA A 111 20.21 1.62 42.54
C ALA A 111 19.53 2.33 43.71
N ALA A 112 19.24 1.59 44.80
CA ALA A 112 18.56 2.11 45.99
C ALA A 112 17.24 2.86 45.70
N GLY A 113 16.59 2.56 44.57
CA GLY A 113 15.28 3.12 44.19
C GLY A 113 15.26 4.52 43.58
N PHE A 114 16.41 5.22 43.51
CA PHE A 114 16.42 6.61 42.98
C PHE A 114 17.66 6.98 42.14
N VAL A 115 18.69 6.15 42.04
CA VAL A 115 19.86 6.41 41.18
C VAL A 115 19.76 5.58 39.92
N VAL A 116 19.57 6.23 38.77
CA VAL A 116 19.51 5.56 37.46
C VAL A 116 20.87 4.96 37.08
N ARG A 117 20.89 3.66 36.79
CA ARG A 117 22.07 2.93 36.34
C ARG A 117 22.19 2.96 34.80
N GLY A 118 22.63 4.06 34.22
CA GLY A 118 22.73 4.21 32.77
C GLY A 118 23.61 3.16 32.06
N LYS A 119 24.68 2.65 32.73
CA LYS A 119 25.48 1.55 32.17
C LYS A 119 24.70 0.24 32.08
N ALA A 120 23.88 -0.06 33.11
CA ALA A 120 23.04 -1.25 33.11
C ALA A 120 21.94 -1.17 32.05
N ALA A 121 21.30 0.00 31.92
CA ALA A 121 20.33 0.25 30.87
C ALA A 121 20.91 0.04 29.46
N ARG A 122 22.08 0.60 29.17
CA ARG A 122 22.77 0.40 27.87
C ARG A 122 23.13 -1.06 27.63
N ALA A 123 23.64 -1.77 28.63
CA ALA A 123 23.99 -3.20 28.50
C ALA A 123 22.78 -4.07 28.23
N SER A 124 21.67 -3.84 28.95
CA SER A 124 20.38 -4.52 28.75
C SER A 124 19.81 -4.23 27.36
N THR A 125 19.80 -2.97 26.94
CA THR A 125 19.35 -2.57 25.61
C THR A 125 20.18 -3.21 24.49
N ALA A 126 21.52 -3.24 24.63
CA ALA A 126 22.39 -3.92 23.66
C ALA A 126 22.10 -5.43 23.56
N ALA A 127 21.72 -6.08 24.66
CA ALA A 127 21.32 -7.48 24.66
C ALA A 127 19.98 -7.69 23.93
N LEU A 128 18.99 -6.81 24.15
CA LEU A 128 17.71 -6.84 23.44
C LEU A 128 17.88 -6.59 21.93
N LEU A 129 18.65 -5.58 21.55
CA LEU A 129 18.92 -5.28 20.14
C LEU A 129 19.61 -6.45 19.41
N ARG A 130 20.56 -7.13 20.06
CA ARG A 130 21.16 -8.36 19.53
C ARG A 130 20.14 -9.49 19.35
N ARG A 131 19.23 -9.69 20.31
CA ARG A 131 18.15 -10.69 20.22
C ARG A 131 17.23 -10.37 19.03
N LEU A 132 16.98 -9.09 18.77
CA LEU A 132 16.19 -8.59 17.65
C LEU A 132 16.95 -8.63 16.30
N GLY A 133 18.23 -9.03 16.28
CA GLY A 133 19.03 -9.11 15.06
C GLY A 133 19.68 -7.79 14.62
N HIS A 134 19.67 -6.76 15.49
CA HIS A 134 20.19 -5.41 15.19
C HIS A 134 21.30 -4.97 16.14
N PRO A 135 22.45 -5.71 16.19
CA PRO A 135 23.58 -5.37 17.07
C PRO A 135 24.29 -4.05 16.67
N GLU A 136 24.06 -3.55 15.46
CA GLU A 136 24.62 -2.32 14.91
C GLU A 136 23.98 -1.05 15.48
N VAL A 137 22.80 -1.15 16.11
CA VAL A 137 22.12 0.00 16.71
C VAL A 137 22.79 0.32 18.05
N ASP A 138 23.47 1.47 18.14
CA ASP A 138 24.13 1.92 19.37
C ASP A 138 23.10 2.37 20.41
N PRO A 139 23.04 1.76 21.62
CA PRO A 139 22.17 2.18 22.71
C PRO A 139 22.33 3.64 23.16
N SER A 140 23.47 4.28 22.87
CA SER A 140 23.76 5.65 23.25
C SER A 140 23.32 6.69 22.21
N ARG A 141 22.97 6.25 20.99
CA ARG A 141 22.55 7.12 19.89
C ARG A 141 21.16 7.71 20.16
N LEU A 142 20.93 8.96 19.71
CA LEU A 142 19.61 9.59 19.82
C LEU A 142 18.64 8.93 18.84
N VAL A 143 17.40 8.69 19.29
CA VAL A 143 16.37 8.03 18.46
C VAL A 143 16.02 8.86 17.23
N GLY A 144 16.02 10.19 17.32
CA GLY A 144 15.75 11.08 16.17
C GLY A 144 16.79 10.99 15.03
N GLU A 145 17.97 10.38 15.27
CA GLU A 145 19.00 10.15 14.25
C GLU A 145 18.88 8.80 13.54
N LEU A 146 17.94 7.97 13.96
CA LEU A 146 17.73 6.62 13.44
C LEU A 146 16.79 6.64 12.22
N SER A 147 16.97 5.68 11.32
CA SER A 147 15.98 5.42 10.26
C SER A 147 14.64 4.97 10.86
N ALA A 148 13.55 5.11 10.09
CA ALA A 148 12.22 4.66 10.53
C ALA A 148 12.21 3.16 10.93
N ALA A 149 12.92 2.32 10.18
CA ALA A 149 13.09 0.91 10.49
C ALA A 149 13.82 0.69 11.81
N GLN A 150 14.94 1.38 12.04
CA GLN A 150 15.66 1.30 13.31
C GLN A 150 14.82 1.81 14.50
N GLN A 151 14.00 2.84 14.30
CA GLN A 151 13.05 3.31 15.31
C GLN A 151 12.00 2.22 15.64
N GLN A 152 11.53 1.49 14.63
CA GLN A 152 10.62 0.35 14.83
C GLN A 152 11.28 -0.73 15.72
N ILE A 153 12.55 -1.06 15.46
CA ILE A 153 13.31 -2.01 16.29
C ILE A 153 13.47 -1.50 17.73
N VAL A 154 13.71 -0.21 17.92
CA VAL A 154 13.77 0.40 19.28
C VAL A 154 12.42 0.28 19.99
N SER A 155 11.30 0.49 19.30
CA SER A 155 9.96 0.32 19.83
C SER A 155 9.70 -1.15 20.26
N MET A 156 10.16 -2.12 19.44
CA MET A 156 10.11 -3.54 19.80
C MET A 156 10.99 -3.86 21.01
N ALA A 157 12.21 -3.33 21.06
CA ALA A 157 13.11 -3.50 22.20
C ALA A 157 12.49 -2.93 23.49
N ARG A 158 11.81 -1.77 23.40
CA ARG A 158 11.06 -1.18 24.53
C ARG A 158 9.92 -2.08 24.99
N ALA A 159 9.13 -2.61 24.03
CA ALA A 159 8.05 -3.54 24.37
C ALA A 159 8.59 -4.81 25.07
N LEU A 160 9.73 -5.34 24.63
CA LEU A 160 10.35 -6.55 25.16
C LEU A 160 11.26 -6.33 26.38
N SER A 161 11.39 -5.09 26.88
CA SER A 161 12.18 -4.77 28.08
C SER A 161 11.52 -5.22 29.39
N HIS A 162 10.26 -5.65 29.30
CA HIS A 162 9.46 -6.19 30.41
C HIS A 162 9.25 -7.70 30.27
N ASP A 163 8.67 -8.33 31.30
CA ASP A 163 8.22 -9.74 31.23
C ASP A 163 6.89 -9.80 30.44
N VAL A 164 6.99 -9.76 29.12
CA VAL A 164 5.84 -9.72 28.21
C VAL A 164 5.26 -11.13 28.03
N ARG A 165 3.93 -11.21 28.09
CA ARG A 165 3.14 -12.41 27.80
C ARG A 165 2.23 -12.24 26.59
N LEU A 166 1.84 -11.02 26.29
CA LEU A 166 1.07 -10.64 25.12
C LEU A 166 1.64 -9.36 24.52
N ILE A 167 1.94 -9.39 23.26
CA ILE A 167 2.35 -8.21 22.51
C ILE A 167 1.34 -7.88 21.42
N VAL A 168 0.89 -6.64 21.37
CA VAL A 168 0.03 -6.11 20.29
C VAL A 168 0.90 -5.32 19.34
N MET A 169 0.83 -5.63 18.05
CA MET A 169 1.58 -4.98 16.97
C MET A 169 0.60 -4.39 15.97
N ASP A 170 0.51 -3.06 15.91
CA ASP A 170 -0.39 -2.34 15.00
C ASP A 170 0.37 -1.89 13.76
N GLU A 171 0.16 -2.58 12.63
CA GLU A 171 0.82 -2.38 11.32
C GLU A 171 2.36 -2.30 11.39
N PRO A 172 3.04 -3.26 12.05
CA PRO A 172 4.47 -3.13 12.32
C PRO A 172 5.38 -3.19 11.09
N SER A 173 4.87 -3.67 9.96
CA SER A 173 5.59 -3.80 8.69
C SER A 173 5.46 -2.57 7.77
N ALA A 174 4.67 -1.55 8.16
CA ALA A 174 4.31 -0.45 7.26
C ALA A 174 5.50 0.40 6.76
N ALA A 175 6.58 0.48 7.55
CA ALA A 175 7.77 1.28 7.26
C ALA A 175 9.02 0.43 6.96
N LEU A 176 8.87 -0.91 6.87
CA LEU A 176 9.96 -1.87 6.72
C LEU A 176 10.13 -2.28 5.26
N ASP A 177 11.38 -2.54 4.86
CA ASP A 177 11.69 -3.20 3.60
C ASP A 177 11.46 -4.73 3.67
N PRO A 178 11.52 -5.48 2.55
CA PRO A 178 11.26 -6.92 2.55
C PRO A 178 12.16 -7.73 3.48
N ASP A 179 13.45 -7.40 3.56
CA ASP A 179 14.41 -8.12 4.41
C ASP A 179 14.13 -7.84 5.90
N GLU A 180 13.74 -6.61 6.22
CA GLU A 180 13.33 -6.20 7.56
C GLU A 180 12.01 -6.86 7.97
N VAL A 181 11.06 -7.04 7.03
CA VAL A 181 9.81 -7.79 7.25
C VAL A 181 10.12 -9.26 7.56
N ASP A 182 11.06 -9.87 6.83
CA ASP A 182 11.49 -11.25 7.10
C ASP A 182 12.09 -11.40 8.50
N ASN A 183 12.92 -10.43 8.92
CA ASN A 183 13.45 -10.40 10.27
C ASN A 183 12.35 -10.21 11.34
N LEU A 184 11.38 -9.33 11.09
CA LEU A 184 10.21 -9.15 11.97
C LEU A 184 9.46 -10.48 12.15
N PHE A 185 9.22 -11.23 11.07
CA PHE A 185 8.51 -12.51 11.13
C PHE A 185 9.31 -13.58 11.89
N ARG A 186 10.63 -13.60 11.74
CA ARG A 186 11.50 -14.44 12.55
C ARG A 186 11.36 -14.11 14.04
N ILE A 187 11.38 -12.82 14.40
CA ILE A 187 11.22 -12.36 15.79
C ILE A 187 9.85 -12.78 16.35
N VAL A 188 8.77 -12.62 15.57
CA VAL A 188 7.42 -13.06 15.95
C VAL A 188 7.42 -14.57 16.22
N GLY A 189 8.06 -15.37 15.35
CA GLY A 189 8.20 -16.81 15.54
C GLY A 189 8.98 -17.19 16.81
N ASP A 190 10.09 -16.50 17.10
CA ASP A 190 10.89 -16.72 18.32
C ASP A 190 10.06 -16.39 19.58
N LEU A 191 9.29 -15.29 19.55
CA LEU A 191 8.43 -14.88 20.67
C LEU A 191 7.33 -15.91 20.96
N THR A 192 6.67 -16.40 19.91
CA THR A 192 5.59 -17.40 20.08
C THR A 192 6.14 -18.75 20.53
N ALA A 193 7.34 -19.14 20.07
CA ALA A 193 8.03 -20.32 20.57
C ALA A 193 8.40 -20.21 22.08
N ASP A 194 8.67 -18.99 22.56
CA ASP A 194 8.87 -18.68 23.99
C ASP A 194 7.54 -18.60 24.77
N GLY A 195 6.38 -18.85 24.14
CA GLY A 195 5.04 -18.83 24.75
C GLY A 195 4.42 -17.43 24.86
N VAL A 196 5.01 -16.41 24.24
CA VAL A 196 4.42 -15.06 24.16
C VAL A 196 3.34 -15.06 23.09
N ALA A 197 2.14 -14.58 23.41
CA ALA A 197 1.07 -14.38 22.44
C ALA A 197 1.30 -13.08 21.65
N VAL A 198 0.93 -13.07 20.38
CA VAL A 198 1.03 -11.90 19.52
C VAL A 198 -0.34 -11.57 18.92
N VAL A 199 -0.87 -10.37 19.16
CA VAL A 199 -1.99 -9.82 18.39
C VAL A 199 -1.41 -8.97 17.27
N TYR A 200 -1.51 -9.47 16.04
CA TYR A 200 -0.91 -8.87 14.85
C TYR A 200 -1.98 -8.20 13.98
N ILE A 201 -1.85 -6.90 13.78
CA ILE A 201 -2.76 -6.13 12.95
C ILE A 201 -2.05 -5.76 11.66
N SER A 202 -2.60 -6.20 10.56
CA SER A 202 -2.15 -5.83 9.22
C SER A 202 -3.34 -5.83 8.27
N HIS A 203 -3.28 -5.02 7.24
CA HIS A 203 -4.19 -5.08 6.11
C HIS A 203 -3.63 -5.93 4.95
N ARG A 204 -2.40 -6.45 5.10
CA ARG A 204 -1.72 -7.30 4.11
C ARG A 204 -2.03 -8.76 4.40
N LEU A 205 -2.89 -9.35 3.58
CA LEU A 205 -3.35 -10.74 3.78
C LEU A 205 -2.23 -11.77 3.63
N GLU A 206 -1.19 -11.46 2.85
CA GLU A 206 0.01 -12.31 2.70
C GLU A 206 0.77 -12.46 4.01
N GLU A 207 0.95 -11.37 4.76
CA GLU A 207 1.57 -11.40 6.09
C GLU A 207 0.77 -12.29 7.03
N ILE A 208 -0.56 -12.13 7.05
CA ILE A 208 -1.48 -12.92 7.88
C ILE A 208 -1.36 -14.41 7.58
N ARG A 209 -1.26 -14.79 6.30
CA ARG A 209 -1.09 -16.20 5.90
C ARG A 209 0.26 -16.76 6.30
N ARG A 210 1.28 -15.93 6.27
CA ARG A 210 2.65 -16.34 6.57
C ARG A 210 2.88 -16.61 8.05
N ILE A 211 2.39 -15.74 8.92
CA ILE A 211 2.69 -15.81 10.37
C ILE A 211 1.48 -16.14 11.24
N GLY A 212 0.24 -15.87 10.78
CA GLY A 212 -0.96 -16.01 11.57
C GLY A 212 -1.36 -17.45 11.85
N ASP A 213 -1.88 -17.71 13.05
CA ASP A 213 -2.53 -18.96 13.42
C ASP A 213 -4.04 -18.81 13.30
N ARG A 214 -4.61 -17.79 13.93
CA ARG A 214 -6.05 -17.49 13.92
C ARG A 214 -6.31 -16.05 13.52
N VAL A 215 -7.52 -15.80 12.99
CA VAL A 215 -7.97 -14.50 12.52
C VAL A 215 -9.31 -14.13 13.15
N THR A 216 -9.41 -12.90 13.66
CA THR A 216 -10.68 -12.25 13.97
C THR A 216 -10.89 -11.07 13.02
N VAL A 217 -12.08 -10.99 12.44
CA VAL A 217 -12.45 -9.92 11.50
C VAL A 217 -13.39 -8.95 12.18
N LEU A 218 -12.99 -7.69 12.27
CA LEU A 218 -13.81 -6.58 12.75
C LEU A 218 -14.44 -5.82 11.59
N LYS A 219 -15.72 -5.48 11.74
CA LYS A 219 -16.45 -4.63 10.81
C LYS A 219 -17.49 -3.79 11.57
N ASP A 220 -17.51 -2.48 11.30
CA ASP A 220 -18.48 -1.55 11.89
C ASP A 220 -18.62 -1.68 13.42
N GLY A 221 -17.47 -1.84 14.11
CA GLY A 221 -17.38 -2.00 15.56
C GLY A 221 -17.78 -3.37 16.10
N ARG A 222 -18.00 -4.39 15.28
CA ARG A 222 -18.38 -5.76 15.69
C ARG A 222 -17.41 -6.80 15.17
N ALA A 223 -17.23 -7.88 15.90
CA ALA A 223 -16.54 -9.07 15.41
C ALA A 223 -17.50 -9.87 14.54
N VAL A 224 -17.32 -9.82 13.21
CA VAL A 224 -18.15 -10.55 12.24
C VAL A 224 -17.71 -11.99 12.05
N ALA A 225 -16.48 -12.31 12.39
CA ALA A 225 -15.95 -13.66 12.49
C ALA A 225 -14.80 -13.67 13.51
N GLY A 226 -14.69 -14.72 14.32
CA GLY A 226 -13.65 -14.90 15.33
C GLY A 226 -12.99 -16.26 15.22
N GLY A 227 -11.67 -16.30 15.44
CA GLY A 227 -10.91 -17.55 15.56
C GLY A 227 -10.79 -18.38 14.28
N LEU A 228 -10.96 -17.78 13.09
CA LEU A 228 -10.76 -18.47 11.81
C LEU A 228 -9.32 -18.91 11.64
N PRO A 229 -9.02 -20.12 11.10
CA PRO A 229 -7.64 -20.54 10.82
C PRO A 229 -7.01 -19.64 9.75
N ALA A 230 -5.92 -18.92 10.07
CA ALA A 230 -5.30 -17.93 9.18
C ALA A 230 -4.79 -18.55 7.86
N LYS A 231 -4.21 -19.76 7.93
CA LYS A 231 -3.56 -20.42 6.77
C LYS A 231 -4.55 -21.08 5.81
N SER A 232 -5.69 -21.59 6.30
CA SER A 232 -6.64 -22.37 5.49
C SER A 232 -7.88 -21.60 5.05
N THR A 233 -8.25 -20.50 5.73
CA THR A 233 -9.41 -19.69 5.35
C THR A 233 -9.14 -19.00 4.00
N PRO A 234 -9.99 -19.19 2.97
CA PRO A 234 -9.80 -18.57 1.66
C PRO A 234 -9.72 -17.04 1.75
N THR A 235 -8.80 -16.42 1.00
CA THR A 235 -8.63 -14.94 0.98
C THR A 235 -9.94 -14.23 0.66
N ARG A 236 -10.71 -14.76 -0.31
CA ARG A 236 -12.02 -14.22 -0.70
C ARG A 236 -13.03 -14.17 0.46
N GLU A 237 -12.99 -15.17 1.34
CA GLU A 237 -13.88 -15.24 2.50
C GLU A 237 -13.50 -14.18 3.54
N VAL A 238 -12.21 -14.04 3.84
CA VAL A 238 -11.70 -13.00 4.75
C VAL A 238 -12.04 -11.61 4.22
N VAL A 239 -11.84 -11.37 2.93
CA VAL A 239 -12.17 -10.09 2.28
C VAL A 239 -13.68 -9.84 2.30
N ALA A 240 -14.52 -10.86 2.03
CA ALA A 240 -15.97 -10.75 2.11
C ALA A 240 -16.44 -10.37 3.52
N LEU A 241 -15.87 -10.98 4.55
CA LEU A 241 -16.16 -10.65 5.95
C LEU A 241 -15.73 -9.21 6.29
N MET A 242 -14.56 -8.77 5.86
CA MET A 242 -14.07 -7.40 6.09
C MET A 242 -14.95 -6.35 5.41
N THR A 243 -15.44 -6.62 4.20
CA THR A 243 -16.18 -5.64 3.39
C THR A 243 -17.70 -5.77 3.53
N GLY A 244 -18.17 -6.95 3.94
CA GLY A 244 -19.61 -7.29 4.01
C GLY A 244 -20.25 -7.50 2.64
N ARG A 245 -19.44 -7.64 1.61
CA ARG A 245 -19.85 -8.00 0.25
C ARG A 245 -18.98 -9.18 -0.19
N ASN A 246 -19.51 -10.06 -1.02
CA ASN A 246 -18.65 -10.96 -1.79
C ASN A 246 -17.83 -10.09 -2.73
N VAL A 247 -16.72 -9.58 -2.24
CA VAL A 247 -15.73 -8.94 -3.09
C VAL A 247 -14.85 -10.08 -3.60
N GLU A 248 -15.30 -10.73 -4.65
CA GLU A 248 -14.37 -10.96 -5.75
C GLU A 248 -13.66 -9.62 -6.00
N TYR A 249 -12.41 -9.62 -6.44
CA TYR A 249 -11.86 -8.45 -7.11
C TYR A 249 -12.86 -8.10 -8.21
N VAL A 250 -13.83 -7.22 -7.90
CA VAL A 250 -14.82 -6.82 -8.88
C VAL A 250 -14.12 -5.82 -9.76
N PHE A 251 -13.30 -6.38 -10.65
CA PHE A 251 -12.82 -5.60 -11.77
C PHE A 251 -14.04 -5.31 -12.65
N PRO A 252 -14.20 -4.09 -13.10
CA PRO A 252 -15.24 -3.75 -14.05
C PRO A 252 -15.07 -4.56 -15.34
N ASP A 253 -16.20 -4.86 -16.00
CA ASP A 253 -16.18 -5.52 -17.29
C ASP A 253 -15.28 -4.78 -18.28
N ARG A 254 -14.50 -5.53 -19.06
CA ARG A 254 -13.64 -4.97 -20.09
C ARG A 254 -14.40 -4.86 -21.41
N PRO A 255 -14.50 -3.70 -22.00
CA PRO A 255 -14.91 -3.58 -23.39
C PRO A 255 -13.89 -4.27 -24.32
N PRO A 256 -14.26 -4.56 -25.57
CA PRO A 256 -13.30 -5.00 -26.56
C PRO A 256 -12.15 -3.98 -26.71
N ALA A 257 -10.92 -4.48 -26.80
CA ALA A 257 -9.76 -3.60 -27.00
C ALA A 257 -9.95 -2.71 -28.24
N PRO A 258 -9.50 -1.44 -28.21
CA PRO A 258 -9.58 -0.56 -29.36
C PRO A 258 -8.96 -1.20 -30.62
N PRO A 259 -9.59 -1.07 -31.80
CA PRO A 259 -9.06 -1.64 -33.03
C PRO A 259 -7.64 -1.12 -33.31
N ALA A 260 -6.77 -1.97 -33.85
CA ALA A 260 -5.39 -1.61 -34.20
C ALA A 260 -5.29 -0.42 -35.20
N ALA A 261 -6.35 -0.13 -35.95
CA ALA A 261 -6.45 0.99 -36.85
C ALA A 261 -6.61 2.36 -36.18
N VAL A 262 -6.87 2.42 -34.86
CA VAL A 262 -6.95 3.68 -34.11
C VAL A 262 -5.54 4.17 -33.79
N GLU A 263 -5.23 5.41 -34.17
CA GLU A 263 -3.93 6.03 -33.89
C GLU A 263 -3.67 6.12 -32.37
N PRO A 264 -2.45 5.83 -31.91
CA PRO A 264 -2.10 5.90 -30.49
C PRO A 264 -2.08 7.36 -30.02
N VAL A 265 -2.59 7.61 -28.82
CA VAL A 265 -2.46 8.91 -28.13
C VAL A 265 -1.09 9.06 -27.51
N LEU A 266 -0.55 8.00 -26.90
CA LEU A 266 0.82 7.95 -26.39
C LEU A 266 1.65 7.01 -27.25
N GLU A 267 2.79 7.50 -27.70
CA GLU A 267 3.77 6.71 -28.46
C GLU A 267 5.15 6.91 -27.84
N VAL A 268 5.78 5.82 -27.50
CA VAL A 268 7.14 5.73 -26.94
C VAL A 268 7.98 4.90 -27.91
N ARG A 269 9.13 5.43 -28.34
CA ARG A 269 10.02 4.75 -29.29
C ARG A 269 11.45 4.75 -28.78
N GLY A 270 12.01 3.54 -28.56
CA GLY A 270 13.39 3.34 -28.12
C GLY A 270 13.74 4.07 -26.83
N LEU A 271 12.76 4.29 -25.95
CA LEU A 271 13.00 5.02 -24.69
C LEU A 271 13.86 4.18 -23.76
N ALA A 272 14.96 4.79 -23.29
CA ALA A 272 15.90 4.13 -22.41
C ALA A 272 16.48 5.08 -21.36
N ARG A 273 16.85 4.53 -20.22
CA ARG A 273 17.62 5.23 -19.20
C ARG A 273 18.68 4.29 -18.64
N ALA A 274 19.94 4.65 -18.87
CA ALA A 274 21.08 3.83 -18.45
C ALA A 274 21.06 3.54 -16.96
N GLY A 275 21.21 2.26 -16.60
CA GLY A 275 21.20 1.79 -15.22
C GLY A 275 19.81 1.57 -14.62
N GLU A 276 18.71 1.91 -15.34
CA GLU A 276 17.34 1.76 -14.83
C GLU A 276 16.49 0.88 -15.75
N PHE A 277 16.46 1.17 -17.07
CA PHE A 277 15.73 0.33 -18.04
C PHE A 277 16.32 0.44 -19.45
N GLU A 278 16.17 -0.66 -20.21
CA GLU A 278 16.65 -0.79 -21.58
C GLU A 278 15.69 -0.17 -22.61
N PRO A 279 16.13 0.04 -23.86
CA PRO A 279 15.29 0.58 -24.92
C PRO A 279 14.03 -0.26 -25.12
N PHE A 280 12.86 0.38 -25.10
CA PHE A 280 11.58 -0.28 -25.40
C PHE A 280 10.65 0.63 -26.19
N ASP A 281 9.67 0.02 -26.84
CA ASP A 281 8.60 0.69 -27.57
C ASP A 281 7.26 0.41 -26.88
N LEU A 282 6.39 1.42 -26.87
CA LEU A 282 5.05 1.33 -26.31
C LEU A 282 4.11 2.26 -27.05
N GLU A 283 2.91 1.78 -27.34
CA GLU A 283 1.78 2.58 -27.82
C GLU A 283 0.61 2.41 -26.85
N VAL A 284 -0.12 3.50 -26.57
CA VAL A 284 -1.38 3.46 -25.84
C VAL A 284 -2.44 4.21 -26.63
N ARG A 285 -3.53 3.53 -26.92
CA ARG A 285 -4.65 4.08 -27.71
C ARG A 285 -5.68 4.77 -26.83
N PRO A 286 -6.52 5.66 -27.40
CA PRO A 286 -7.65 6.21 -26.65
C PRO A 286 -8.53 5.09 -26.10
N GLY A 287 -8.87 5.15 -24.81
CA GLY A 287 -9.68 4.14 -24.15
C GLY A 287 -8.95 2.87 -23.75
N GLU A 288 -7.68 2.73 -24.08
CA GLU A 288 -6.87 1.57 -23.71
C GLU A 288 -6.24 1.76 -22.32
N ILE A 289 -6.29 0.72 -21.51
CA ILE A 289 -5.49 0.59 -20.29
C ILE A 289 -4.35 -0.41 -20.58
N VAL A 290 -3.11 0.08 -20.60
CA VAL A 290 -1.92 -0.77 -20.70
C VAL A 290 -1.29 -0.92 -19.33
N GLY A 291 -1.05 -2.16 -18.91
CA GLY A 291 -0.44 -2.49 -17.64
C GLY A 291 1.04 -2.82 -17.77
N LEU A 292 1.86 -2.36 -16.83
CA LEU A 292 3.25 -2.81 -16.66
C LEU A 292 3.30 -3.68 -15.42
N ALA A 293 3.55 -4.97 -15.60
CA ALA A 293 3.73 -5.97 -14.53
C ALA A 293 5.22 -6.29 -14.34
N GLY A 294 5.63 -6.52 -13.10
CA GLY A 294 7.02 -6.87 -12.76
C GLY A 294 7.27 -6.79 -11.26
N LEU A 295 8.41 -7.27 -10.78
CA LEU A 295 8.78 -7.17 -9.37
C LEU A 295 9.13 -5.73 -8.97
N VAL A 296 9.13 -5.46 -7.66
CA VAL A 296 9.62 -4.20 -7.11
C VAL A 296 11.08 -4.01 -7.57
N GLY A 297 11.42 -2.80 -8.04
CA GLY A 297 12.75 -2.50 -8.58
C GLY A 297 12.97 -2.93 -10.04
N SER A 298 11.97 -3.41 -10.77
CA SER A 298 12.10 -3.77 -12.18
C SER A 298 12.14 -2.59 -13.15
N GLY A 299 12.10 -1.34 -12.68
CA GLY A 299 12.17 -0.14 -13.52
C GLY A 299 10.83 0.48 -13.93
N ARG A 300 9.70 -0.01 -13.39
CA ARG A 300 8.34 0.40 -13.77
C ARG A 300 8.06 1.87 -13.46
N SER A 301 8.29 2.31 -12.22
CA SER A 301 8.11 3.71 -11.80
C SER A 301 9.05 4.65 -12.56
N GLU A 302 10.29 4.22 -12.78
CA GLU A 302 11.31 4.94 -13.54
C GLU A 302 10.85 5.19 -14.98
N ILE A 303 10.17 4.23 -15.61
CA ILE A 303 9.57 4.37 -16.94
C ILE A 303 8.48 5.45 -16.92
N LEU A 304 7.53 5.38 -15.96
CA LEU A 304 6.45 6.38 -15.88
C LEU A 304 7.01 7.79 -15.64
N GLU A 305 7.93 7.94 -14.70
CA GLU A 305 8.59 9.21 -14.39
C GLU A 305 9.38 9.76 -15.57
N THR A 306 10.01 8.88 -16.38
CA THR A 306 10.74 9.28 -17.58
C THR A 306 9.80 9.74 -18.68
N ILE A 307 8.69 9.03 -18.92
CA ILE A 307 7.63 9.45 -19.87
C ILE A 307 7.04 10.79 -19.44
N TYR A 308 6.79 10.97 -18.14
CA TYR A 308 6.26 12.22 -17.58
C TYR A 308 7.28 13.37 -17.58
N GLY A 309 8.56 13.09 -17.81
CA GLY A 309 9.63 14.07 -17.84
C GLY A 309 10.16 14.49 -16.47
N ALA A 310 9.88 13.76 -15.42
CA ALA A 310 10.49 13.91 -14.11
C ALA A 310 11.93 13.37 -14.09
N ARG A 311 12.20 12.34 -14.90
CA ARG A 311 13.54 11.82 -15.17
C ARG A 311 13.94 12.11 -16.62
N LYS A 312 15.23 12.36 -16.86
CA LYS A 312 15.74 12.59 -18.22
C LYS A 312 16.23 11.27 -18.80
N PRO A 313 15.68 10.82 -19.98
CA PRO A 313 16.14 9.61 -20.63
C PRO A 313 17.54 9.76 -21.19
N THR A 314 18.22 8.63 -21.44
CA THR A 314 19.48 8.57 -22.18
C THR A 314 19.27 8.43 -23.68
N ALA A 315 18.15 7.84 -24.11
CA ALA A 315 17.80 7.65 -25.52
C ALA A 315 16.27 7.60 -25.70
N GLY A 316 15.84 7.66 -26.95
CA GLY A 316 14.46 7.50 -27.37
C GLY A 316 13.65 8.77 -27.47
N GLN A 317 12.37 8.63 -27.74
CA GLN A 317 11.42 9.73 -27.89
C GLN A 317 10.04 9.34 -27.36
N VAL A 318 9.29 10.34 -26.93
CA VAL A 318 7.89 10.21 -26.51
C VAL A 318 7.07 11.20 -27.33
N SER A 319 5.92 10.76 -27.85
CA SER A 319 4.96 11.60 -28.55
C SER A 319 3.58 11.48 -27.92
N VAL A 320 2.82 12.57 -27.93
CA VAL A 320 1.41 12.60 -27.53
C VAL A 320 0.60 13.24 -28.67
N ASP A 321 -0.46 12.58 -29.10
CA ASP A 321 -1.24 12.98 -30.30
C ASP A 321 -0.32 13.29 -31.52
N GLY A 322 0.68 12.43 -31.78
CA GLY A 322 1.65 12.56 -32.84
C GLY A 322 2.69 13.69 -32.68
N ARG A 323 2.64 14.44 -31.57
CA ARG A 323 3.58 15.54 -31.29
C ARG A 323 4.67 15.09 -30.32
N LYS A 324 5.94 15.22 -30.75
CA LYS A 324 7.09 14.90 -29.94
C LYS A 324 7.17 15.77 -28.67
N LEU A 325 7.41 15.15 -27.53
CA LEU A 325 7.61 15.83 -26.27
C LEU A 325 9.07 16.29 -26.10
N ARG A 326 9.23 17.41 -25.41
CA ARG A 326 10.53 17.78 -24.83
C ARG A 326 10.76 16.93 -23.60
N LEU A 327 11.61 15.91 -23.73
CA LEU A 327 11.96 14.98 -22.65
C LEU A 327 12.67 15.69 -21.50
N GLY A 328 12.52 15.16 -20.26
CA GLY A 328 13.07 15.77 -19.05
C GLY A 328 12.38 17.08 -18.65
N SER A 329 11.11 17.26 -19.01
CA SER A 329 10.33 18.45 -18.72
C SER A 329 8.88 18.13 -18.36
N VAL A 330 8.57 18.03 -17.06
CA VAL A 330 7.22 17.85 -16.53
C VAL A 330 6.24 18.91 -17.12
N ARG A 331 6.70 20.16 -17.24
CA ARG A 331 5.87 21.24 -17.81
C ARG A 331 5.46 20.94 -19.26
N ALA A 332 6.35 20.36 -20.07
CA ALA A 332 6.04 19.97 -21.45
C ALA A 332 5.04 18.81 -21.47
N ALA A 333 5.24 17.79 -20.64
CA ALA A 333 4.34 16.64 -20.50
C ALA A 333 2.92 17.08 -20.08
N VAL A 334 2.79 17.89 -19.03
CA VAL A 334 1.49 18.41 -18.57
C VAL A 334 0.80 19.26 -19.63
N ARG A 335 1.55 20.05 -20.41
CA ARG A 335 0.96 20.84 -21.51
C ARG A 335 0.49 19.98 -22.67
N ALA A 336 1.16 18.87 -22.92
CA ALA A 336 0.76 17.90 -23.94
C ALA A 336 -0.41 17.01 -23.51
N GLY A 337 -0.86 17.11 -22.25
CA GLY A 337 -2.01 16.36 -21.73
C GLY A 337 -1.65 15.09 -20.98
N LEU A 338 -0.40 14.92 -20.49
CA LEU A 338 -0.07 13.84 -19.58
C LEU A 338 -0.39 14.23 -18.13
N GLY A 339 -0.99 13.30 -17.39
CA GLY A 339 -1.16 13.34 -15.94
C GLY A 339 -0.42 12.19 -15.28
N LEU A 340 0.14 12.39 -14.09
CA LEU A 340 0.78 11.36 -13.28
C LEU A 340 0.16 11.32 -11.89
N ALA A 341 -0.27 10.14 -11.47
CA ALA A 341 -0.53 9.79 -10.07
C ALA A 341 0.64 8.93 -9.59
N PRO A 342 1.59 9.48 -8.83
CA PRO A 342 2.79 8.78 -8.41
C PRO A 342 2.51 7.83 -7.23
N GLU A 343 3.42 6.90 -7.01
CA GLU A 343 3.39 5.91 -5.93
C GLU A 343 3.27 6.59 -4.55
N GLU A 344 4.14 7.55 -4.24
CA GLU A 344 4.16 8.29 -2.97
C GLU A 344 3.28 9.55 -3.03
N ARG A 345 1.95 9.37 -3.17
CA ARG A 345 1.02 10.50 -3.35
C ARG A 345 1.12 11.59 -2.29
N LYS A 346 1.42 11.22 -1.02
CA LYS A 346 1.53 12.20 0.09
C LYS A 346 2.72 13.11 -0.06
N ALA A 347 3.86 12.58 -0.51
CA ALA A 347 5.10 13.33 -0.68
C ALA A 347 5.20 14.01 -2.05
N GLN A 348 4.71 13.35 -3.13
CA GLN A 348 4.98 13.76 -4.50
C GLN A 348 3.79 14.41 -5.19
N ALA A 349 2.55 14.10 -4.77
CA ALA A 349 1.37 14.59 -5.46
C ALA A 349 0.53 15.58 -4.65
N LEU A 350 0.44 15.47 -3.33
CA LEU A 350 -0.52 16.21 -2.53
C LEU A 350 0.14 17.29 -1.66
N LEU A 351 -0.48 18.44 -1.63
CA LEU A 351 -0.20 19.51 -0.67
C LEU A 351 -1.05 19.24 0.57
N MET A 352 -0.52 18.45 1.53
CA MET A 352 -1.28 17.84 2.61
C MET A 352 -2.03 18.83 3.51
N LEU A 353 -1.49 20.03 3.74
CA LEU A 353 -2.10 21.07 4.57
C LEU A 353 -3.10 21.94 3.80
N GLU A 354 -3.07 21.90 2.47
CA GLU A 354 -3.95 22.68 1.62
C GLU A 354 -5.30 21.98 1.38
N SER A 355 -6.30 22.77 1.00
CA SER A 355 -7.64 22.26 0.71
C SER A 355 -7.67 21.33 -0.51
N VAL A 356 -8.70 20.49 -0.58
CA VAL A 356 -8.97 19.67 -1.76
C VAL A 356 -9.11 20.55 -3.01
N THR A 357 -9.78 21.71 -2.92
CA THR A 357 -9.89 22.68 -4.01
C THR A 357 -8.53 23.03 -4.59
N ARG A 358 -7.57 23.43 -3.73
CA ARG A 358 -6.22 23.81 -4.13
C ARG A 358 -5.46 22.64 -4.75
N ASN A 359 -5.56 21.46 -4.15
CA ASN A 359 -4.93 20.26 -4.67
C ASN A 359 -5.45 19.89 -6.07
N VAL A 360 -6.74 20.01 -6.30
CA VAL A 360 -7.37 19.68 -7.59
C VAL A 360 -7.06 20.74 -8.64
N SER A 361 -7.03 22.04 -8.29
CA SER A 361 -6.86 23.14 -9.24
C SER A 361 -5.40 23.43 -9.62
N VAL A 362 -4.41 23.00 -8.82
CA VAL A 362 -2.99 23.40 -8.95
C VAL A 362 -2.41 23.22 -10.36
N SER A 363 -2.75 22.14 -11.06
CA SER A 363 -2.30 21.91 -12.44
C SER A 363 -3.09 22.70 -13.50
N SER A 364 -4.15 23.40 -13.11
CA SER A 364 -5.09 24.14 -13.96
C SER A 364 -5.24 25.61 -13.59
N MET A 365 -4.34 26.17 -12.76
CA MET A 365 -4.44 27.52 -12.22
C MET A 365 -4.60 28.60 -13.31
N SER A 366 -3.93 28.45 -14.45
CA SER A 366 -4.06 29.37 -15.58
C SER A 366 -5.48 29.46 -16.16
N ARG A 367 -6.31 28.44 -15.95
CA ARG A 367 -7.71 28.39 -16.39
C ARG A 367 -8.59 29.33 -15.54
N PHE A 368 -8.19 29.59 -14.31
CA PHE A 368 -8.90 30.41 -13.34
C PHE A 368 -8.24 31.77 -13.12
N ALA A 369 -7.09 32.03 -13.75
CA ALA A 369 -6.36 33.28 -13.63
C ALA A 369 -6.83 34.29 -14.69
N ARG A 370 -7.14 35.51 -14.24
CA ARG A 370 -7.40 36.67 -15.11
C ARG A 370 -6.51 37.82 -14.66
N VAL A 371 -5.65 38.31 -15.54
CA VAL A 371 -4.77 39.47 -15.30
C VAL A 371 -4.01 39.36 -13.97
N GLY A 372 -3.48 38.16 -13.65
CA GLY A 372 -2.72 37.90 -12.42
C GLY A 372 -3.57 37.58 -11.19
N TRP A 373 -4.89 37.70 -11.24
CA TRP A 373 -5.79 37.35 -10.16
C TRP A 373 -6.50 36.03 -10.39
N ILE A 374 -6.71 35.25 -9.33
CA ILE A 374 -7.42 33.98 -9.41
C ILE A 374 -8.88 34.20 -9.05
N ASP A 375 -9.77 33.81 -9.95
CA ASP A 375 -11.21 33.72 -9.68
C ASP A 375 -11.49 32.51 -8.77
N ARG A 376 -11.58 32.79 -7.47
CA ARG A 376 -11.80 31.77 -6.43
C ARG A 376 -13.15 31.07 -6.55
N ALA A 377 -14.17 31.75 -7.06
CA ALA A 377 -15.49 31.16 -7.24
C ALA A 377 -15.47 30.17 -8.39
N ALA A 378 -14.86 30.53 -9.52
CA ALA A 378 -14.69 29.64 -10.65
C ALA A 378 -13.79 28.44 -10.32
N GLU A 379 -12.68 28.67 -9.57
CA GLU A 379 -11.79 27.62 -9.07
C GLU A 379 -12.55 26.62 -8.20
N SER A 380 -13.28 27.09 -7.20
CA SER A 380 -14.06 26.23 -6.29
C SER A 380 -15.17 25.46 -7.02
N LYS A 381 -15.86 26.12 -7.97
CA LYS A 381 -16.89 25.47 -8.80
C LYS A 381 -16.28 24.35 -9.66
N GLY A 382 -15.15 24.61 -10.30
CA GLY A 382 -14.46 23.62 -11.14
C GLY A 382 -13.94 22.43 -10.34
N ALA A 383 -13.30 22.69 -9.20
CA ALA A 383 -12.82 21.65 -8.30
C ALA A 383 -13.97 20.78 -7.75
N ARG A 384 -15.07 21.42 -7.34
CA ARG A 384 -16.26 20.70 -6.85
C ARG A 384 -16.89 19.80 -7.93
N ALA A 385 -16.94 20.26 -9.16
CA ALA A 385 -17.43 19.44 -10.28
C ALA A 385 -16.57 18.18 -10.46
N ALA A 386 -15.24 18.34 -10.55
CA ALA A 386 -14.32 17.22 -10.72
C ALA A 386 -14.32 16.25 -9.53
N THR A 387 -14.45 16.73 -8.29
CA THR A 387 -14.52 15.86 -7.11
C THR A 387 -15.84 15.09 -7.02
N ARG A 388 -16.96 15.67 -7.42
CA ARG A 388 -18.26 15.00 -7.47
C ARG A 388 -18.30 13.92 -8.52
N GLU A 389 -17.72 14.16 -9.69
CA GLU A 389 -17.62 13.17 -10.79
C GLU A 389 -16.91 11.88 -10.32
N LEU A 390 -15.92 12.01 -9.42
CA LEU A 390 -15.21 10.88 -8.82
C LEU A 390 -15.82 10.41 -7.48
N SER A 391 -16.99 10.93 -7.11
CA SER A 391 -17.66 10.59 -5.83
C SER A 391 -16.74 10.74 -4.62
N LEU A 392 -15.91 11.79 -4.57
CA LEU A 392 -15.00 12.06 -3.46
C LEU A 392 -15.80 12.42 -2.19
N ARG A 393 -15.41 11.86 -1.05
CA ARG A 393 -16.05 12.09 0.24
C ARG A 393 -15.06 12.67 1.26
N PRO A 394 -15.45 13.63 2.10
CA PRO A 394 -16.76 14.33 2.13
C PRO A 394 -16.95 15.27 0.92
N ASP A 395 -18.20 15.56 0.52
CA ASP A 395 -18.52 16.55 -0.54
C ASP A 395 -18.30 18.00 -0.03
N ASN A 396 -17.11 18.24 0.47
CA ASN A 396 -16.63 19.53 0.91
C ASN A 396 -15.18 19.76 0.48
N PRO A 397 -14.94 20.33 -0.71
CA PRO A 397 -13.60 20.54 -1.21
C PRO A 397 -12.79 21.62 -0.46
N GLY A 398 -13.37 22.28 0.54
CA GLY A 398 -12.68 23.22 1.43
C GLY A 398 -11.83 22.57 2.51
N VAL A 399 -12.02 21.28 2.82
CA VAL A 399 -11.25 20.58 3.86
C VAL A 399 -9.80 20.33 3.44
N PRO A 400 -8.83 20.31 4.38
CA PRO A 400 -7.46 19.92 4.08
C PRO A 400 -7.37 18.46 3.62
N VAL A 401 -6.56 18.18 2.58
CA VAL A 401 -6.42 16.83 2.02
C VAL A 401 -5.94 15.80 3.05
N ARG A 402 -5.14 16.19 4.04
CA ARG A 402 -4.70 15.30 5.12
C ARG A 402 -5.83 14.64 5.91
N THR A 403 -7.04 15.23 5.91
CA THR A 403 -8.20 14.70 6.63
C THR A 403 -8.97 13.63 5.84
N LEU A 404 -8.59 13.40 4.58
CA LEU A 404 -9.21 12.40 3.73
C LEU A 404 -8.62 11.00 3.96
N SER A 405 -9.45 9.96 3.76
CA SER A 405 -8.95 8.58 3.66
C SER A 405 -8.04 8.40 2.43
N GLY A 406 -7.21 7.34 2.42
CA GLY A 406 -6.29 7.03 1.32
C GLY A 406 -6.99 6.99 -0.06
N GLY A 407 -8.14 6.33 -0.16
CA GLY A 407 -8.93 6.28 -1.39
C GLY A 407 -9.43 7.66 -1.85
N ASN A 408 -9.87 8.53 -0.92
CA ASN A 408 -10.30 9.89 -1.25
C ASN A 408 -9.11 10.81 -1.59
N GLN A 409 -7.93 10.60 -1.00
CA GLN A 409 -6.71 11.27 -1.41
C GLN A 409 -6.34 10.90 -2.86
N GLN A 410 -6.45 9.63 -3.24
CA GLN A 410 -6.21 9.17 -4.60
C GLN A 410 -7.21 9.78 -5.58
N LYS A 411 -8.51 9.80 -5.22
CA LYS A 411 -9.54 10.49 -6.00
C LYS A 411 -9.25 11.98 -6.18
N ALA A 412 -8.65 12.65 -5.19
CA ALA A 412 -8.24 14.06 -5.33
C ALA A 412 -7.11 14.26 -6.36
N VAL A 413 -6.16 13.31 -6.45
CA VAL A 413 -5.12 13.32 -7.49
C VAL A 413 -5.75 13.09 -8.87
N LEU A 414 -6.66 12.13 -9.01
CA LEU A 414 -7.38 11.90 -10.27
C LEU A 414 -8.23 13.10 -10.68
N ALA A 415 -8.95 13.72 -9.74
CA ALA A 415 -9.75 14.93 -9.97
C ALA A 415 -8.92 16.10 -10.52
N ARG A 416 -7.65 16.23 -10.10
CA ARG A 416 -6.70 17.21 -10.64
C ARG A 416 -6.51 17.03 -12.15
N TRP A 417 -6.29 15.80 -12.59
CA TRP A 417 -6.02 15.48 -13.99
C TRP A 417 -7.29 15.55 -14.84
N LEU A 418 -8.43 15.16 -14.25
CA LEU A 418 -9.73 15.34 -14.88
C LEU A 418 -10.04 16.82 -15.11
N LEU A 419 -9.89 17.67 -14.07
CA LEU A 419 -10.05 19.12 -14.21
C LEU A 419 -9.09 19.73 -15.25
N ARG A 420 -7.89 19.18 -15.37
CA ARG A 420 -6.91 19.60 -16.37
C ARG A 420 -7.32 19.21 -17.78
N GLY A 421 -8.09 18.12 -17.95
CA GLY A 421 -8.42 17.52 -19.24
C GLY A 421 -7.23 16.78 -19.82
N CYS A 422 -6.60 15.87 -19.02
CA CYS A 422 -5.51 15.05 -19.53
C CYS A 422 -6.01 14.05 -20.59
N ARG A 423 -5.12 13.70 -21.51
CA ARG A 423 -5.33 12.72 -22.60
C ARG A 423 -4.74 11.36 -22.28
N VAL A 424 -3.68 11.38 -21.48
CA VAL A 424 -2.97 10.19 -20.99
C VAL A 424 -2.82 10.31 -19.49
N LEU A 425 -3.19 9.26 -18.77
CA LEU A 425 -3.06 9.15 -17.33
C LEU A 425 -2.05 8.04 -17.00
N LEU A 426 -0.98 8.43 -16.31
CA LEU A 426 0.03 7.53 -15.79
C LEU A 426 -0.31 7.23 -14.32
N LEU A 427 -0.53 5.97 -14.00
CA LEU A 427 -0.89 5.50 -12.66
C LEU A 427 0.23 4.62 -12.11
N ASP A 428 0.87 5.07 -11.05
CA ASP A 428 1.90 4.33 -10.34
C ASP A 428 1.37 3.88 -8.99
N GLU A 429 1.24 2.57 -8.79
CA GLU A 429 0.71 1.94 -7.59
C GLU A 429 -0.58 2.62 -7.06
N PRO A 430 -1.63 2.76 -7.90
CA PRO A 430 -2.77 3.63 -7.58
C PRO A 430 -3.55 3.21 -6.34
N THR A 431 -3.46 1.95 -5.92
CA THR A 431 -4.16 1.40 -4.75
C THR A 431 -3.29 1.27 -3.52
N ARG A 432 -2.01 1.64 -3.59
CA ARG A 432 -1.11 1.59 -2.43
C ARG A 432 -1.63 2.46 -1.29
N GLY A 433 -1.81 1.86 -0.11
CA GLY A 433 -2.39 2.52 1.07
C GLY A 433 -3.84 2.96 0.88
N VAL A 434 -4.58 2.27 0.02
CA VAL A 434 -6.03 2.36 -0.13
C VAL A 434 -6.64 1.09 0.45
N ASP A 435 -7.69 1.25 1.26
CA ASP A 435 -8.38 0.10 1.84
C ASP A 435 -9.11 -0.74 0.75
N VAL A 436 -9.30 -2.03 1.04
CA VAL A 436 -9.83 -3.00 0.06
C VAL A 436 -11.19 -2.58 -0.51
N GLY A 437 -12.06 -1.99 0.30
CA GLY A 437 -13.39 -1.53 -0.17
C GLY A 437 -13.28 -0.36 -1.14
N ALA A 438 -12.36 0.57 -0.91
CA ALA A 438 -12.15 1.74 -1.78
C ALA A 438 -11.39 1.39 -3.06
N ARG A 439 -10.64 0.25 -3.11
CA ARG A 439 -9.95 -0.22 -4.34
C ARG A 439 -10.94 -0.50 -5.46
N ALA A 440 -12.03 -1.23 -5.18
CA ALA A 440 -13.06 -1.54 -6.17
C ALA A 440 -13.70 -0.28 -6.77
N GLU A 441 -13.95 0.74 -5.93
CA GLU A 441 -14.45 2.04 -6.42
C GLU A 441 -13.43 2.73 -7.33
N LEU A 442 -12.13 2.65 -6.97
CA LEU A 442 -11.06 3.24 -7.76
C LEU A 442 -10.92 2.54 -9.12
N TYR A 443 -11.01 1.20 -9.15
CA TYR A 443 -11.02 0.41 -10.38
C TYR A 443 -12.16 0.81 -11.32
N ALA A 444 -13.37 0.94 -10.77
CA ALA A 444 -14.53 1.40 -11.53
C ALA A 444 -14.34 2.82 -12.09
N VAL A 445 -13.71 3.71 -11.32
CA VAL A 445 -13.37 5.07 -11.78
C VAL A 445 -12.37 5.03 -12.92
N VAL A 446 -11.26 4.29 -12.78
CA VAL A 446 -10.21 4.20 -13.81
C VAL A 446 -10.76 3.61 -15.09
N ARG A 447 -11.55 2.52 -15.02
CA ARG A 447 -12.16 1.90 -16.21
C ARG A 447 -13.14 2.86 -16.90
N ARG A 448 -14.03 3.50 -16.15
CA ARG A 448 -14.96 4.49 -16.70
C ARG A 448 -14.24 5.63 -17.44
N LEU A 449 -13.18 6.18 -16.84
CA LEU A 449 -12.39 7.24 -17.49
C LEU A 449 -11.75 6.75 -18.78
N ALA A 450 -11.29 5.50 -18.82
CA ALA A 450 -10.78 4.89 -20.03
C ALA A 450 -11.91 4.71 -21.07
N ASP A 451 -13.09 4.21 -20.69
CA ASP A 451 -14.26 4.07 -21.58
C ASP A 451 -14.71 5.42 -22.17
N GLU A 452 -14.47 6.53 -21.46
CA GLU A 452 -14.67 7.91 -21.94
C GLU A 452 -13.56 8.39 -22.89
N GLY A 453 -12.57 7.55 -23.21
CA GLY A 453 -11.50 7.81 -24.19
C GLY A 453 -10.15 8.22 -23.59
N LEU A 454 -9.98 8.19 -22.26
CA LEU A 454 -8.69 8.45 -21.64
C LEU A 454 -7.74 7.26 -21.86
N ALA A 455 -6.54 7.52 -22.37
CA ALA A 455 -5.48 6.51 -22.44
C ALA A 455 -4.83 6.35 -21.06
N VAL A 456 -4.65 5.12 -20.59
CA VAL A 456 -4.11 4.85 -19.26
C VAL A 456 -2.90 3.94 -19.34
N LEU A 457 -1.81 4.31 -18.67
CA LEU A 457 -0.66 3.45 -18.42
C LEU A 457 -0.59 3.18 -16.91
N LEU A 458 -0.80 1.91 -16.55
CA LEU A 458 -0.92 1.45 -15.16
C LEU A 458 0.32 0.65 -14.75
N VAL A 459 0.89 0.99 -13.63
CA VAL A 459 1.90 0.21 -12.91
C VAL A 459 1.33 -0.26 -11.59
N SER A 460 1.45 -1.55 -11.29
CA SER A 460 1.17 -2.09 -9.97
C SER A 460 2.09 -3.28 -9.65
N SER A 461 2.48 -3.40 -8.39
CA SER A 461 3.17 -4.57 -7.84
C SER A 461 2.20 -5.75 -7.65
N GLU A 462 0.90 -5.49 -7.58
CA GLU A 462 -0.13 -6.51 -7.48
C GLU A 462 -0.49 -7.02 -8.88
N VAL A 463 0.04 -8.18 -9.29
CA VAL A 463 -0.26 -8.80 -10.60
C VAL A 463 -1.75 -8.94 -10.87
N PRO A 464 -2.60 -9.36 -9.89
CA PRO A 464 -4.05 -9.40 -10.08
C PRO A 464 -4.67 -8.04 -10.46
N GLU A 465 -4.16 -6.92 -9.91
CA GLU A 465 -4.62 -5.57 -10.26
C GLU A 465 -4.32 -5.25 -11.72
N VAL A 466 -3.10 -5.50 -12.16
CA VAL A 466 -2.71 -5.30 -13.56
C VAL A 466 -3.56 -6.16 -14.49
N LEU A 467 -3.65 -7.46 -14.21
CA LEU A 467 -4.43 -8.41 -15.02
C LEU A 467 -5.93 -8.09 -14.99
N GLY A 468 -6.46 -7.55 -13.89
CA GLY A 468 -7.86 -7.21 -13.73
C GLY A 468 -8.28 -5.96 -14.49
N LEU A 469 -7.43 -4.94 -14.55
CA LEU A 469 -7.76 -3.63 -15.13
C LEU A 469 -7.27 -3.45 -16.56
N ALA A 470 -6.07 -3.96 -16.89
CA ALA A 470 -5.44 -3.68 -18.17
C ALA A 470 -6.07 -4.46 -19.32
N ASP A 471 -6.11 -3.85 -20.49
CA ASP A 471 -6.50 -4.51 -21.76
C ASP A 471 -5.33 -5.31 -22.31
N ARG A 472 -4.10 -4.77 -22.15
CA ARG A 472 -2.83 -5.37 -22.59
C ARG A 472 -1.76 -5.17 -21.50
N VAL A 473 -0.88 -6.14 -21.35
CA VAL A 473 0.16 -6.14 -20.31
C VAL A 473 1.54 -6.28 -20.94
N LEU A 474 2.47 -5.45 -20.49
CA LEU A 474 3.90 -5.60 -20.69
C LEU A 474 4.50 -6.13 -19.39
N VAL A 475 5.24 -7.24 -19.48
CA VAL A 475 5.95 -7.82 -18.34
C VAL A 475 7.38 -7.32 -18.36
N LEU A 476 7.78 -6.66 -17.25
CA LEU A 476 9.12 -6.15 -17.06
C LEU A 476 9.92 -7.02 -16.10
N ARG A 477 11.19 -7.22 -16.46
CA ARG A 477 12.20 -7.85 -15.61
C ARG A 477 13.52 -7.10 -15.74
N GLU A 478 14.07 -6.64 -14.61
CA GLU A 478 15.38 -5.96 -14.57
C GLU A 478 15.56 -4.89 -15.65
N GLY A 479 14.54 -4.03 -15.81
CA GLY A 479 14.55 -2.95 -16.78
C GLY A 479 14.27 -3.35 -18.23
N ARG A 480 13.92 -4.61 -18.52
CA ARG A 480 13.61 -5.12 -19.86
C ARG A 480 12.16 -5.52 -19.99
N VAL A 481 11.54 -5.22 -21.12
CA VAL A 481 10.25 -5.80 -21.50
C VAL A 481 10.50 -7.21 -22.03
N VAL A 482 10.09 -8.23 -21.27
CA VAL A 482 10.31 -9.64 -21.61
C VAL A 482 9.12 -10.28 -22.31
N HIS A 483 7.91 -9.71 -22.14
CA HIS A 483 6.70 -10.21 -22.79
C HIS A 483 5.66 -9.11 -22.95
N THR A 484 4.83 -9.22 -24.00
CA THR A 484 3.66 -8.35 -24.21
C THR A 484 2.52 -9.21 -24.74
N ALA A 485 1.37 -9.15 -24.07
CA ALA A 485 0.18 -9.89 -24.47
C ALA A 485 -1.12 -9.18 -24.01
N PRO A 486 -2.27 -9.49 -24.63
CA PRO A 486 -3.57 -9.17 -24.07
C PRO A 486 -3.71 -9.71 -22.66
N ALA A 487 -4.23 -8.93 -21.72
CA ALA A 487 -4.31 -9.35 -20.32
C ALA A 487 -5.13 -10.63 -20.11
N ARG A 488 -6.12 -10.89 -20.96
CA ARG A 488 -6.95 -12.11 -20.94
C ARG A 488 -6.18 -13.41 -21.27
N GLU A 489 -4.99 -13.30 -21.87
CA GLU A 489 -4.15 -14.43 -22.27
C GLU A 489 -3.09 -14.75 -21.19
N LEU A 490 -3.04 -13.96 -20.13
CA LEU A 490 -2.12 -14.11 -19.01
C LEU A 490 -2.89 -14.44 -17.73
N ASP A 491 -2.30 -15.28 -16.91
CA ASP A 491 -2.68 -15.50 -15.52
C ASP A 491 -1.53 -15.08 -14.58
N GLU A 492 -1.79 -15.07 -13.30
CA GLU A 492 -0.82 -14.64 -12.28
C GLU A 492 0.44 -15.53 -12.30
N HIS A 493 0.27 -16.86 -12.42
CA HIS A 493 1.39 -17.81 -12.48
C HIS A 493 2.28 -17.54 -13.70
N ARG A 494 1.66 -17.34 -14.86
CA ARG A 494 2.41 -17.07 -16.09
C ARG A 494 3.19 -15.76 -16.04
N VAL A 495 2.63 -14.70 -15.42
CA VAL A 495 3.34 -13.44 -15.22
C VAL A 495 4.52 -13.64 -14.27
N LEU A 496 4.34 -14.34 -13.16
CA LEU A 496 5.41 -14.65 -12.21
C LEU A 496 6.52 -15.49 -12.84
N ASP A 497 6.16 -16.51 -13.63
CA ASP A 497 7.14 -17.32 -14.40
C ASP A 497 7.97 -16.43 -15.34
N LEU A 498 7.32 -15.56 -16.12
CA LEU A 498 8.00 -14.66 -17.05
C LEU A 498 8.96 -13.69 -16.34
N VAL A 499 8.61 -13.27 -15.14
CA VAL A 499 9.48 -12.40 -14.33
C VAL A 499 10.66 -13.18 -13.74
N MET A 500 10.48 -14.46 -13.38
CA MET A 500 11.51 -15.30 -12.75
C MET A 500 12.40 -16.05 -13.75
N GLU A 501 11.83 -16.64 -14.83
CA GLU A 501 12.54 -17.61 -15.70
C GLU A 501 13.31 -17.01 -16.88
N GLY A 502 12.98 -15.79 -17.29
CA GLY A 502 13.73 -15.02 -18.30
C GLY A 502 14.13 -15.76 -19.57
N ASN A 503 13.17 -16.16 -20.39
CA ASN A 503 13.44 -16.49 -21.79
C ASN A 503 13.09 -15.29 -22.68
N PRO A 504 14.01 -14.76 -23.53
CA PRO A 504 13.67 -13.71 -24.47
C PRO A 504 12.70 -14.28 -25.51
N VAL A 505 11.45 -13.83 -25.49
CA VAL A 505 10.49 -14.20 -26.53
C VAL A 505 10.88 -13.49 -27.81
N ALA A 506 11.12 -14.30 -28.85
CA ALA A 506 11.30 -13.82 -30.21
C ALA A 506 10.15 -12.87 -30.61
N SER A 507 10.50 -11.71 -31.10
CA SER A 507 9.55 -10.75 -31.67
C SER A 507 8.66 -11.45 -32.71
N VAL A 508 7.36 -11.46 -32.47
CA VAL A 508 6.40 -11.86 -33.50
C VAL A 508 6.43 -10.76 -34.58
N ALA A 509 7.22 -11.01 -35.61
CA ALA A 509 7.18 -10.23 -36.83
C ALA A 509 5.78 -10.37 -37.45
N SER A 510 5.13 -9.27 -37.74
CA SER A 510 3.88 -9.22 -38.49
C SER A 510 4.05 -9.94 -39.83
N PRO A 511 3.09 -10.76 -40.28
CA PRO A 511 3.18 -11.40 -41.59
C PRO A 511 3.04 -10.34 -42.68
N VAL A 512 4.13 -10.08 -43.37
CA VAL A 512 4.09 -9.34 -44.66
C VAL A 512 3.41 -10.25 -45.66
N THR A 513 2.20 -9.93 -46.07
CA THR A 513 1.52 -10.48 -47.23
C THR A 513 2.21 -9.98 -48.49
N GLY A 514 3.02 -10.81 -49.09
CA GLY A 514 3.55 -10.61 -50.45
C GLY A 514 3.00 -11.69 -51.35
N ALA A 515 1.98 -11.32 -52.12
CA ALA A 515 1.53 -12.14 -53.27
C ALA A 515 2.49 -12.00 -54.45
N GLY A 516 2.82 -13.14 -55.10
CA GLY A 516 3.59 -13.17 -56.30
C GLY A 516 3.64 -14.57 -56.91
N SER A 517 2.84 -14.79 -57.91
CA SER A 517 2.57 -16.00 -58.69
C SER A 517 3.75 -16.46 -59.61
N PRO A 518 3.63 -17.57 -60.29
CA PRO A 518 4.75 -18.48 -60.62
C PRO A 518 5.26 -18.31 -62.06
N ALA A 519 6.45 -18.73 -62.33
CA ALA A 519 6.91 -18.99 -63.71
C ALA A 519 7.68 -20.30 -63.77
N THR A 520 7.16 -21.16 -64.56
CA THR A 520 7.65 -22.39 -65.15
C THR A 520 9.01 -22.24 -65.84
N GLY A 521 9.79 -23.31 -65.85
CA GLY A 521 10.94 -23.43 -66.76
C GLY A 521 11.82 -24.65 -66.47
N GLU A 522 11.58 -25.69 -67.27
CA GLU A 522 12.33 -26.92 -67.40
C GLU A 522 13.83 -26.75 -67.75
N GLY A 523 14.64 -27.77 -67.47
CA GLY A 523 15.88 -27.96 -68.15
C GLY A 523 17.02 -28.59 -67.33
N SER A 524 17.07 -29.89 -67.23
CA SER A 524 18.29 -30.70 -67.10
C SER A 524 18.80 -31.05 -68.50
N PRO A 525 20.02 -31.62 -68.77
CA PRO A 525 21.10 -32.09 -67.93
C PRO A 525 22.52 -31.83 -68.45
N ALA A 526 23.48 -32.28 -67.68
CA ALA A 526 24.80 -32.85 -68.03
C ALA A 526 25.94 -31.89 -68.50
N SER A 527 26.96 -31.80 -67.72
CA SER A 527 28.30 -32.39 -67.87
C SER A 527 29.15 -32.19 -66.64
#